data_099ee12795eb05b02ca61224cc3fc806
#
_entry.id   099ee12795eb05b02ca61224cc3fc806
#
_cell.length_a   1.000
_cell.length_b   1.000
_cell.length_c   1.000
_cell.angle_alpha   90.00
_cell.angle_beta   90.00
_cell.angle_gamma   90.00
#
_symmetry.space_group_name_H-M   'P 1'
#
loop_
_entity.id
_entity.type
_entity.pdbx_description
1 polymer ?
#
loop_
_entity_poly.entity_id
_entity_poly.type
_entity_poly.pdbx_seq_one_letter_code
_entity_poly.pdbx_strand_id
1 'polypeptide(L)'
;MYGKARAIHARDEEWAEWSALFPEYPGTRQIFLLDVDSAQTSCGFAVPNYQYQEVRGELIHWTEKIGDEGVKEYWKKKTRPASTANRPKFYNELTPNRPSKYL
;
A
#
# COMPACT_ATOMS: atom_id res chain seq x y z
N MET A 1 -9.08 5.95 12.85
CA MET A 1 -10.17 6.26 11.91
C MET A 1 -10.76 4.98 11.35
N TYR A 2 -12.07 4.94 11.23
CA TYR A 2 -12.83 3.78 10.74
C TYR A 2 -13.68 4.20 9.57
N GLY A 3 -13.79 3.35 8.56
CA GLY A 3 -14.59 3.66 7.38
C GLY A 3 -14.44 2.61 6.31
N LYS A 4 -14.87 2.94 5.11
CA LYS A 4 -14.79 2.08 3.94
C LYS A 4 -13.67 2.57 3.02
N ALA A 5 -12.76 1.68 2.68
CA ALA A 5 -11.63 1.98 1.82
C ALA A 5 -11.77 1.30 0.46
N ARG A 6 -11.26 1.96 -0.57
CA ARG A 6 -11.10 1.37 -1.90
C ARG A 6 -9.75 1.75 -2.48
N ALA A 7 -9.23 0.92 -3.36
CA ALA A 7 -7.98 1.17 -4.06
C ALA A 7 -8.26 1.75 -5.44
N ILE A 8 -7.50 2.76 -5.84
CA ILE A 8 -7.55 3.36 -7.16
C ILE A 8 -6.23 3.05 -7.86
N HIS A 9 -6.32 2.49 -9.06
CA HIS A 9 -5.17 2.10 -9.87
C HIS A 9 -5.03 3.02 -11.08
N ALA A 10 -3.86 3.00 -11.71
CA ALA A 10 -3.58 3.83 -12.87
C ALA A 10 -4.52 3.59 -14.07
N ARG A 11 -5.16 2.42 -14.13
CA ARG A 11 -6.15 2.08 -15.16
C ARG A 11 -7.54 2.65 -14.91
N ASP A 12 -7.79 3.15 -13.70
CA ASP A 12 -9.12 3.67 -13.32
C ASP A 12 -9.28 5.11 -13.80
N GLU A 13 -10.52 5.48 -14.15
CA GLU A 13 -10.85 6.82 -14.63
C GLU A 13 -10.55 7.90 -13.59
N GLU A 14 -10.71 7.57 -12.32
CA GLU A 14 -10.48 8.48 -11.19
C GLU A 14 -8.99 8.77 -10.92
N TRP A 15 -8.09 7.99 -11.53
CA TRP A 15 -6.66 8.11 -11.26
C TRP A 15 -6.12 9.52 -11.48
N ALA A 16 -6.48 10.15 -12.60
CA ALA A 16 -5.98 11.47 -12.95
C ALA A 16 -6.37 12.53 -11.90
N GLU A 17 -7.59 12.45 -11.39
CA GLU A 17 -8.10 13.37 -10.37
C GLU A 17 -7.36 13.22 -9.04
N TRP A 18 -7.23 11.98 -8.55
CA TRP A 18 -6.64 11.73 -7.25
C TRP A 18 -5.11 11.80 -7.25
N SER A 19 -4.46 11.37 -8.34
CA SER A 19 -3.01 11.44 -8.46
C SER A 19 -2.49 12.87 -8.54
N ALA A 20 -3.30 13.80 -9.03
CA ALA A 20 -2.93 15.22 -9.09
C ALA A 20 -2.69 15.84 -7.70
N LEU A 21 -3.22 15.24 -6.64
CA LEU A 21 -3.02 15.71 -5.26
C LEU A 21 -1.66 15.35 -4.67
N PHE A 22 -0.91 14.47 -5.33
CA PHE A 22 0.37 13.96 -4.85
C PHE A 22 1.51 14.31 -5.80
N PRO A 23 2.74 14.45 -5.28
CA PRO A 23 3.92 14.55 -6.15
C PRO A 23 4.05 13.30 -7.02
N GLU A 24 4.57 13.47 -8.23
CA GLU A 24 4.82 12.36 -9.13
C GLU A 24 6.09 11.62 -8.71
N TYR A 25 5.94 10.34 -8.36
CA TYR A 25 7.06 9.48 -8.00
C TYR A 25 7.14 8.28 -8.93
N PRO A 26 8.36 7.85 -9.31
CA PRO A 26 8.53 6.58 -10.02
C PRO A 26 8.05 5.43 -9.15
N GLY A 27 7.37 4.47 -9.75
CA GLY A 27 6.91 3.29 -9.02
C GLY A 27 5.62 3.48 -8.24
N THR A 28 4.92 4.59 -8.42
CA THR A 28 3.59 4.81 -7.84
C THR A 28 2.65 3.71 -8.34
N ARG A 29 2.04 2.99 -7.41
CA ARG A 29 1.27 1.79 -7.73
C ARG A 29 -0.23 1.98 -7.61
N GLN A 30 -0.67 2.56 -6.50
CA GLN A 30 -2.09 2.68 -6.18
C GLN A 30 -2.31 3.78 -5.16
N ILE A 31 -3.54 4.25 -5.10
CA ILE A 31 -3.99 5.22 -4.10
C ILE A 31 -5.13 4.56 -3.33
N PHE A 32 -5.09 4.67 -1.99
CA PHE A 32 -6.20 4.24 -1.15
C PHE A 32 -7.05 5.42 -0.76
N LEU A 33 -8.36 5.30 -1.01
CA LEU A 33 -9.35 6.29 -0.62
C LEU A 33 -10.17 5.72 0.52
N LEU A 34 -10.22 6.42 1.65
CA LEU A 34 -10.98 6.01 2.82
C LEU A 34 -12.11 7.00 3.08
N ASP A 35 -13.35 6.52 2.97
CA ASP A 35 -14.52 7.27 3.45
C ASP A 35 -14.66 7.06 4.95
N VAL A 36 -14.37 8.11 5.72
CA VAL A 36 -14.32 8.03 7.17
C VAL A 36 -15.72 8.10 7.78
N ASP A 37 -16.13 7.03 8.45
CA ASP A 37 -17.40 7.00 9.20
C ASP A 37 -17.21 7.52 10.63
N SER A 38 -16.09 7.21 11.26
CA SER A 38 -15.80 7.65 12.63
C SER A 38 -14.31 7.82 12.86
N ALA A 39 -13.98 8.68 13.80
CA ALA A 39 -12.61 8.90 14.24
C ALA A 39 -12.60 9.00 15.76
N GLN A 40 -11.54 8.46 16.37
CA GLN A 40 -11.33 8.58 17.80
C GLN A 40 -9.88 8.94 18.10
N THR A 41 -9.67 9.63 19.19
CA THR A 41 -8.34 9.99 19.67
C THR A 41 -8.06 9.29 20.97
N SER A 42 -6.78 9.10 21.28
CA SER A 42 -6.34 8.55 22.55
C SER A 42 -5.22 9.41 23.12
N CYS A 43 -4.98 9.26 24.43
CA CYS A 43 -3.92 10.00 25.11
C CYS A 43 -2.55 9.55 24.63
N GLY A 44 -1.69 10.52 24.29
CA GLY A 44 -0.34 10.27 23.81
C GLY A 44 0.75 10.29 24.90
N PHE A 45 0.42 10.36 26.16
CA PHE A 45 1.40 10.55 27.23
C PHE A 45 2.44 9.42 27.35
N ALA A 46 2.05 8.21 26.98
CA ALA A 46 2.96 7.05 27.02
C ALA A 46 3.63 6.76 25.66
N VAL A 47 3.35 7.57 24.65
CA VAL A 47 3.93 7.38 23.32
C VAL A 47 5.37 7.91 23.33
N PRO A 48 6.36 7.12 22.86
CA PRO A 48 7.73 7.59 22.77
C PRO A 48 7.90 8.77 21.83
N ASN A 49 8.79 9.68 22.15
CA ASN A 49 9.18 10.77 21.27
C ASN A 49 10.35 10.35 20.41
N TYR A 50 10.26 10.62 19.09
CA TYR A 50 11.33 10.35 18.15
C TYR A 50 11.74 11.64 17.45
N GLN A 51 13.04 11.77 17.20
CA GLN A 51 13.56 12.86 16.40
C GLN A 51 13.57 12.45 14.95
N TYR A 52 12.93 13.25 14.10
CA TYR A 52 12.99 13.03 12.65
C TYR A 52 14.40 13.31 12.14
N GLN A 53 14.97 12.39 11.38
CA GLN A 53 16.26 12.58 10.73
C GLN A 53 16.10 12.88 9.25
N GLU A 54 15.62 11.91 8.49
CA GLU A 54 15.47 12.07 7.04
C GLU A 54 14.58 10.98 6.45
N VAL A 55 14.10 11.21 5.25
CA VAL A 55 13.42 10.19 4.45
C VAL A 55 14.47 9.37 3.71
N ARG A 56 14.33 8.04 3.72
CA ARG A 56 15.18 7.18 2.90
C ARG A 56 14.87 7.37 1.43
N GLY A 57 15.91 7.62 0.62
CA GLY A 57 15.77 7.79 -0.82
C GLY A 57 16.02 6.53 -1.65
N GLU A 58 16.34 5.39 -1.01
CA GLU A 58 16.75 4.17 -1.70
C GLU A 58 15.70 3.64 -2.68
N LEU A 59 14.43 3.65 -2.29
CA LEU A 59 13.34 3.17 -3.15
C LEU A 59 13.19 4.06 -4.39
N ILE A 60 13.24 5.37 -4.20
CA ILE A 60 13.13 6.33 -5.30
C ILE A 60 14.30 6.15 -6.28
N HIS A 61 15.53 6.06 -5.76
CA HIS A 61 16.71 5.82 -6.58
C HIS A 61 16.63 4.51 -7.36
N TRP A 62 16.19 3.45 -6.69
CA TRP A 62 16.04 2.16 -7.32
C TRP A 62 14.99 2.19 -8.44
N THR A 63 13.83 2.81 -8.21
CA THR A 63 12.77 2.90 -9.22
C THR A 63 13.17 3.79 -10.40
N GLU A 64 13.90 4.86 -10.15
CA GLU A 64 14.47 5.70 -11.22
C GLU A 64 15.46 4.92 -12.07
N LYS A 65 16.31 4.10 -11.44
CA LYS A 65 17.35 3.32 -12.10
C LYS A 65 16.78 2.27 -13.05
N ILE A 66 15.73 1.53 -12.64
CA ILE A 66 15.16 0.46 -13.45
C ILE A 66 14.04 0.94 -14.39
N GLY A 67 13.48 2.13 -14.15
CA GLY A 67 12.41 2.72 -14.96
C GLY A 67 11.05 2.05 -14.76
N ASP A 68 10.01 2.59 -15.39
CA ASP A 68 8.64 2.10 -15.24
C ASP A 68 8.47 0.67 -15.72
N GLU A 69 9.11 0.30 -16.82
CA GLU A 69 9.06 -1.06 -17.34
C GLU A 69 9.69 -2.06 -16.37
N GLY A 70 10.83 -1.71 -15.80
CA GLY A 70 11.49 -2.55 -14.79
C GLY A 70 10.67 -2.72 -13.54
N VAL A 71 9.97 -1.68 -13.09
CA VAL A 71 9.06 -1.73 -11.94
C VAL A 71 7.90 -2.67 -12.21
N LYS A 72 7.28 -2.57 -13.39
CA LYS A 72 6.18 -3.46 -13.80
C LYS A 72 6.62 -4.92 -13.87
N GLU A 73 7.80 -5.17 -14.41
CA GLU A 73 8.41 -6.51 -14.45
C GLU A 73 8.63 -7.07 -13.06
N TYR A 74 9.16 -6.26 -12.15
CA TYR A 74 9.35 -6.62 -10.75
C TYR A 74 8.03 -6.99 -10.08
N TRP A 75 6.97 -6.21 -10.31
CA TRP A 75 5.64 -6.51 -9.78
C TRP A 75 5.10 -7.84 -10.28
N LYS A 76 5.22 -8.10 -11.57
CA LYS A 76 4.80 -9.39 -12.16
C LYS A 76 5.54 -10.56 -11.52
N LYS A 77 6.83 -10.40 -11.26
CA LYS A 77 7.66 -11.43 -10.67
C LYS A 77 7.32 -11.69 -9.20
N LYS A 78 7.02 -10.64 -8.44
CA LYS A 78 6.79 -10.73 -6.99
C LYS A 78 5.33 -10.89 -6.62
N THR A 79 4.40 -10.40 -7.42
CA THR A 79 2.97 -10.45 -7.15
C THR A 79 2.34 -11.60 -7.94
N ARG A 80 2.70 -12.83 -7.62
CA ARG A 80 2.02 -13.99 -8.18
C ARG A 80 0.65 -14.15 -7.52
N PRO A 81 -0.36 -14.65 -8.27
CA PRO A 81 -1.62 -15.05 -7.63
C PRO A 81 -1.30 -15.96 -6.45
N ALA A 82 -1.88 -15.67 -5.30
CA ALA A 82 -1.65 -16.46 -4.11
C ALA A 82 -2.17 -17.88 -4.34
N SER A 83 -1.29 -18.78 -4.78
CA SER A 83 -1.59 -20.20 -4.70
C SER A 83 -1.54 -20.60 -3.23
N THR A 84 -2.38 -21.52 -2.82
CA THR A 84 -2.43 -22.03 -1.45
C THR A 84 -1.06 -22.54 -0.98
N ALA A 85 -0.23 -23.01 -1.90
CA ALA A 85 1.12 -23.52 -1.64
C ALA A 85 2.13 -22.45 -1.20
N ASN A 86 1.91 -21.19 -1.55
CA ASN A 86 2.84 -20.10 -1.27
C ASN A 86 2.45 -19.22 -0.07
N ARG A 87 1.36 -19.56 0.61
CA ARG A 87 0.94 -18.84 1.81
C ARG A 87 1.77 -19.29 3.00
N PRO A 88 2.28 -18.37 3.80
CA PRO A 88 2.91 -18.74 5.06
C PRO A 88 1.94 -19.55 5.91
N LYS A 89 2.43 -20.60 6.55
CA LYS A 89 1.58 -21.48 7.38
C LYS A 89 0.82 -20.71 8.45
N PHE A 90 1.48 -19.74 9.07
CA PHE A 90 0.86 -18.92 10.13
C PHE A 90 -0.32 -18.09 9.62
N TYR A 91 -0.40 -17.77 8.33
CA TYR A 91 -1.51 -17.01 7.77
C TYR A 91 -2.84 -17.74 7.95
N ASN A 92 -2.83 -19.04 7.69
CA ASN A 92 -4.04 -19.87 7.85
C ASN A 92 -4.45 -20.03 9.32
N GLU A 93 -3.46 -20.03 10.21
CA GLU A 93 -3.70 -20.11 11.66
C GLU A 93 -4.32 -18.82 12.20
N LEU A 94 -3.85 -17.66 11.71
CA LEU A 94 -4.34 -16.36 12.16
C LEU A 94 -5.70 -15.98 11.57
N THR A 95 -6.01 -16.45 10.35
CA THR A 95 -7.22 -16.06 9.63
C THR A 95 -7.93 -17.26 8.98
N PRO A 96 -8.25 -18.34 9.75
CA PRO A 96 -8.76 -19.58 9.17
C PRO A 96 -10.10 -19.43 8.42
N ASN A 97 -10.93 -18.47 8.81
CA ASN A 97 -12.27 -18.26 8.27
C ASN A 97 -12.43 -16.93 7.52
N ARG A 98 -11.33 -16.32 7.09
CA ARG A 98 -11.42 -15.06 6.41
C ARG A 98 -11.96 -15.22 4.99
N PRO A 99 -13.06 -14.52 4.61
CA PRO A 99 -13.57 -14.61 3.25
C PRO A 99 -12.53 -14.19 2.21
N SER A 100 -12.48 -14.88 1.07
CA SER A 100 -11.52 -14.64 0.00
C SER A 100 -11.57 -13.21 -0.58
N LYS A 101 -12.70 -12.53 -0.45
CA LYS A 101 -12.86 -11.13 -0.90
C LYS A 101 -11.94 -10.12 -0.18
N TYR A 102 -11.34 -10.50 0.93
CA TYR A 102 -10.39 -9.66 1.67
C TYR A 102 -8.92 -9.99 1.34
N LEU A 103 -8.72 -10.90 0.44
CA LEU A 103 -7.39 -11.28 -0.05
C LEU A 103 -7.05 -10.54 -1.37
#